data_d411f17d8b826d4877fef5dcc8de4f7d
#
_entry.id   d411f17d8b826d4877fef5dcc8de4f7d
#
_cell.length_a   1.000
_cell.length_b   1.000
_cell.length_c   1.000
_cell.angle_alpha   90.00
_cell.angle_beta   90.00
_cell.angle_gamma   90.00
#
_symmetry.space_group_name_H-M   'P 1'
#
loop_
_entity.id
_entity.type
_entity.pdbx_description
1 polymer ?
#
loop_
_entity_poly.entity_id
_entity_poly.type
_entity_poly.pdbx_seq_one_letter_code
_entity_poly.pdbx_strand_id
1 'polypeptide(L)'
;MENLYDSSYKSTTGTSVLSMVMRKVYGRMFLALVVTALTSLYVASSPAILSVVLGNRAVFFGLMIAELAVVFVVSGMLNKLSTTTATLLFYLYAVLNGVVFSSIFVVYDLGSIAYTFFITAGVFGAMSVYGMVTKNDMTKFGSYCIMGLFGLIIASVVNIFV
;
A
#
# COMPACT_ATOMS: atom_id res chain seq x y z
N MET A 1 -38.41 -16.77 19.72
CA MET A 1 -37.82 -15.49 20.21
C MET A 1 -36.32 -15.66 20.53
N GLU A 2 -35.88 -16.83 21.00
CA GLU A 2 -34.48 -17.13 21.35
C GLU A 2 -33.50 -17.02 20.17
N ASN A 3 -33.89 -17.46 18.97
CA ASN A 3 -33.06 -17.42 17.77
C ASN A 3 -32.76 -16.00 17.23
N LEU A 4 -33.61 -15.02 17.53
CA LEU A 4 -33.40 -13.62 17.11
C LEU A 4 -32.40 -12.88 18.02
N TYR A 5 -32.37 -13.24 19.31
CA TYR A 5 -31.40 -12.70 20.27
C TYR A 5 -29.99 -13.24 19.98
N ASP A 6 -29.84 -14.51 19.66
CA ASP A 6 -28.54 -15.15 19.38
C ASP A 6 -27.93 -14.64 18.07
N SER A 7 -28.74 -14.42 17.03
CA SER A 7 -28.26 -13.85 15.76
C SER A 7 -27.84 -12.36 15.88
N SER A 8 -28.57 -11.59 16.70
CA SER A 8 -28.24 -10.19 16.95
C SER A 8 -26.95 -10.05 17.75
N TYR A 9 -26.75 -10.89 18.77
CA TYR A 9 -25.54 -10.89 19.60
C TYR A 9 -24.30 -11.29 18.80
N LYS A 10 -24.37 -12.34 17.96
CA LYS A 10 -23.27 -12.76 17.06
C LYS A 10 -22.93 -11.69 16.03
N SER A 11 -23.91 -11.02 15.48
CA SER A 11 -23.72 -9.92 14.53
C SER A 11 -22.98 -8.73 15.18
N THR A 12 -23.39 -8.30 16.36
CA THR A 12 -22.80 -7.16 17.08
C THR A 12 -21.37 -7.47 17.53
N THR A 13 -21.12 -8.68 18.04
CA THR A 13 -19.78 -9.11 18.46
C THR A 13 -18.83 -9.22 17.27
N GLY A 14 -19.30 -9.77 16.14
CA GLY A 14 -18.52 -9.86 14.90
C GLY A 14 -18.10 -8.48 14.37
N THR A 15 -19.02 -7.52 14.37
CA THR A 15 -18.74 -6.14 13.90
C THR A 15 -17.74 -5.42 14.78
N SER A 16 -17.82 -5.58 16.11
CA SER A 16 -16.88 -4.95 17.05
C SER A 16 -15.46 -5.52 16.94
N VAL A 17 -15.33 -6.84 16.79
CA VAL A 17 -14.03 -7.51 16.58
C VAL A 17 -13.42 -7.07 15.24
N LEU A 18 -14.22 -7.03 14.18
CA LEU A 18 -13.77 -6.60 12.87
C LEU A 18 -13.24 -5.16 12.89
N SER A 19 -13.97 -4.24 13.51
CA SER A 19 -13.55 -2.85 13.64
C SER A 19 -12.24 -2.69 14.42
N MET A 20 -12.05 -3.47 15.48
CA MET A 20 -10.81 -3.47 16.26
C MET A 20 -9.62 -3.98 15.45
N VAL A 21 -9.79 -5.06 14.68
CA VAL A 21 -8.76 -5.60 13.79
C VAL A 21 -8.40 -4.58 12.72
N MET A 22 -9.41 -3.97 12.08
CA MET A 22 -9.20 -2.97 11.04
C MET A 22 -8.42 -1.76 11.57
N ARG A 23 -8.74 -1.24 12.75
CA ARG A 23 -7.97 -0.15 13.37
C ARG A 23 -6.49 -0.50 13.55
N LYS A 24 -6.18 -1.72 13.99
CA LYS A 24 -4.79 -2.18 14.14
C LYS A 24 -4.08 -2.29 12.79
N VAL A 25 -4.76 -2.80 11.78
CA VAL A 25 -4.22 -2.91 10.42
C VAL A 25 -3.92 -1.52 9.84
N TYR A 26 -4.91 -0.61 9.87
CA TYR A 26 -4.72 0.76 9.38
C TYR A 26 -3.62 1.51 10.13
N GLY A 27 -3.52 1.34 11.44
CA GLY A 27 -2.44 1.93 12.24
C GLY A 27 -1.04 1.45 11.79
N ARG A 28 -0.88 0.15 11.55
CA ARG A 28 0.38 -0.42 11.04
C ARG A 28 0.68 0.05 9.60
N MET A 29 -0.33 0.12 8.74
CA MET A 29 -0.19 0.67 7.39
C MET A 29 0.26 2.13 7.42
N PHE A 30 -0.34 2.95 8.28
CA PHE A 30 0.07 4.34 8.46
C PHE A 30 1.54 4.46 8.89
N LEU A 31 1.95 3.68 9.90
CA LEU A 31 3.35 3.65 10.34
C LEU A 31 4.30 3.20 9.23
N ALA A 32 3.93 2.20 8.45
CA ALA A 32 4.74 1.76 7.31
C ALA A 32 4.87 2.85 6.24
N LEU A 33 3.79 3.58 5.94
CA LEU A 33 3.84 4.72 5.02
C LEU A 33 4.75 5.85 5.53
N VAL A 34 4.73 6.12 6.84
CA VAL A 34 5.65 7.08 7.46
C VAL A 34 7.10 6.61 7.31
N VAL A 35 7.39 5.33 7.57
CA VAL A 35 8.72 4.75 7.36
C VAL A 35 9.16 4.88 5.91
N THR A 36 8.31 4.54 4.95
CA THR A 36 8.57 4.71 3.51
C THR A 36 8.90 6.17 3.16
N ALA A 37 8.09 7.11 3.64
CA ALA A 37 8.31 8.54 3.38
C ALA A 37 9.62 9.06 3.96
N LEU A 38 9.92 8.73 5.22
CA LEU A 38 11.16 9.14 5.87
C LEU A 38 12.39 8.52 5.20
N THR A 39 12.33 7.25 4.82
CA THR A 39 13.40 6.57 4.10
C THR A 39 13.63 7.22 2.73
N SER A 40 12.56 7.49 2.00
CA SER A 40 12.62 8.12 0.69
C SER A 40 13.25 9.52 0.74
N LEU A 41 12.83 10.35 1.69
CA LEU A 41 13.41 11.68 1.91
C LEU A 41 14.88 11.61 2.34
N TYR A 42 15.22 10.68 3.24
CA TYR A 42 16.60 10.49 3.69
C TYR A 42 17.53 10.09 2.54
N VAL A 43 17.13 9.11 1.72
CA VAL A 43 17.91 8.65 0.57
C VAL A 43 18.02 9.77 -0.48
N ALA A 44 16.92 10.48 -0.78
CA ALA A 44 16.91 11.59 -1.72
C ALA A 44 17.81 12.77 -1.28
N SER A 45 17.94 13.00 0.04
CA SER A 45 18.82 14.04 0.58
C SER A 45 20.30 13.64 0.66
N SER A 46 20.65 12.38 0.41
CA SER A 46 22.01 11.86 0.48
C SER A 46 22.56 11.53 -0.91
N PRO A 47 23.39 12.42 -1.52
CA PRO A 47 23.93 12.21 -2.87
C PRO A 47 24.74 10.93 -3.02
N ALA A 48 25.44 10.50 -1.95
CA ALA A 48 26.24 9.30 -1.96
C ALA A 48 25.36 8.03 -2.11
N ILE A 49 24.25 7.92 -1.35
CA ILE A 49 23.34 6.79 -1.43
C ILE A 49 22.59 6.82 -2.77
N LEU A 50 22.16 8.00 -3.17
CA LEU A 50 21.42 8.22 -4.40
C LEU A 50 22.24 7.82 -5.64
N SER A 51 23.54 8.16 -5.67
CA SER A 51 24.43 7.76 -6.75
C SER A 51 24.64 6.24 -6.85
N VAL A 52 24.61 5.53 -5.74
CA VAL A 52 24.66 4.05 -5.73
C VAL A 52 23.35 3.45 -6.25
N VAL A 53 22.22 4.00 -5.81
CA VAL A 53 20.88 3.47 -6.16
C VAL A 53 20.54 3.76 -7.63
N LEU A 54 20.77 4.98 -8.10
CA LEU A 54 20.41 5.42 -9.47
C LEU A 54 21.59 5.27 -10.46
N GLY A 55 22.81 5.37 -10.00
CA GLY A 55 24.00 5.25 -10.85
C GLY A 55 24.29 3.82 -11.33
N ASN A 56 23.73 2.83 -10.68
CA ASN A 56 23.91 1.42 -11.07
C ASN A 56 22.54 0.76 -11.35
N ARG A 57 22.27 0.53 -12.64
CA ARG A 57 21.05 -0.18 -13.07
C ARG A 57 20.85 -1.53 -12.38
N ALA A 58 21.93 -2.30 -12.17
CA ALA A 58 21.83 -3.59 -11.51
C ALA A 58 21.37 -3.48 -10.05
N VAL A 59 21.80 -2.43 -9.34
CA VAL A 59 21.35 -2.16 -7.97
C VAL A 59 19.88 -1.78 -7.96
N PHE A 60 19.45 -0.91 -8.85
CA PHE A 60 18.06 -0.46 -8.95
C PHE A 60 17.09 -1.62 -9.29
N PHE A 61 17.42 -2.41 -10.32
CA PHE A 61 16.64 -3.60 -10.66
C PHE A 61 16.69 -4.68 -9.57
N GLY A 62 17.85 -4.84 -8.91
CA GLY A 62 17.98 -5.74 -7.77
C GLY A 62 17.07 -5.37 -6.60
N LEU A 63 16.92 -4.08 -6.30
CA LEU A 63 15.98 -3.58 -5.30
C LEU A 63 14.52 -3.88 -5.68
N MET A 64 14.14 -3.65 -6.94
CA MET A 64 12.79 -3.97 -7.42
C MET A 64 12.48 -5.47 -7.33
N ILE A 65 13.46 -6.31 -7.67
CA ILE A 65 13.32 -7.77 -7.54
C ILE A 65 13.22 -8.16 -6.06
N ALA A 66 14.02 -7.54 -5.18
CA ALA A 66 13.94 -7.78 -3.74
C ALA A 66 12.58 -7.41 -3.15
N GLU A 67 11.98 -6.29 -3.58
CA GLU A 67 10.62 -5.92 -3.18
C GLU A 67 9.60 -6.98 -3.58
N LEU A 68 9.63 -7.41 -4.84
CA LEU A 68 8.74 -8.48 -5.33
C LEU A 68 8.97 -9.78 -4.54
N ALA A 69 10.21 -10.15 -4.28
CA ALA A 69 10.54 -11.34 -3.50
C ALA A 69 9.94 -11.28 -2.09
N VAL A 70 10.05 -10.14 -1.40
CA VAL A 70 9.43 -9.95 -0.07
C VAL A 70 7.91 -10.11 -0.15
N VAL A 71 7.25 -9.53 -1.15
CA VAL A 71 5.80 -9.67 -1.34
C VAL A 71 5.42 -11.14 -1.57
N PHE A 72 6.14 -11.86 -2.43
CA PHE A 72 5.88 -13.28 -2.69
C PHE A 72 6.11 -14.15 -1.45
N VAL A 73 7.18 -13.90 -0.70
CA VAL A 73 7.47 -14.62 0.54
C VAL A 73 6.37 -14.37 1.58
N VAL A 74 6.01 -13.12 1.81
CA VAL A 74 4.95 -12.78 2.77
C VAL A 74 3.62 -13.39 2.34
N SER A 75 3.22 -13.23 1.08
CA SER A 75 1.94 -13.72 0.57
C SER A 75 1.86 -15.25 0.53
N GLY A 76 2.94 -15.91 0.12
CA GLY A 76 2.98 -17.38 -0.02
C GLY A 76 3.18 -18.13 1.30
N MET A 77 3.76 -17.48 2.31
CA MET A 77 4.08 -18.10 3.59
C MET A 77 3.27 -17.54 4.77
N LEU A 78 2.20 -16.77 4.52
CA LEU A 78 1.37 -16.15 5.57
C LEU A 78 0.95 -17.13 6.67
N ASN A 79 0.59 -18.35 6.31
CA ASN A 79 0.15 -19.38 7.26
C ASN A 79 1.29 -20.03 8.07
N LYS A 80 2.54 -19.81 7.66
CA LYS A 80 3.75 -20.40 8.30
C LYS A 80 4.56 -19.36 9.07
N LEU A 81 4.37 -18.08 8.79
CA LEU A 81 5.09 -16.98 9.42
C LEU A 81 4.48 -16.63 10.78
N SER A 82 5.34 -16.40 11.76
CA SER A 82 4.89 -15.78 13.00
C SER A 82 4.42 -14.34 12.75
N THR A 83 3.49 -13.84 13.55
CA THR A 83 3.01 -12.45 13.46
C THR A 83 4.16 -11.44 13.54
N THR A 84 5.18 -11.73 14.35
CA THR A 84 6.37 -10.89 14.50
C THR A 84 7.19 -10.86 13.21
N THR A 85 7.46 -12.03 12.62
CA THR A 85 8.23 -12.14 11.37
C THR A 85 7.49 -11.46 10.21
N ALA A 86 6.18 -11.65 10.09
CA ALA A 86 5.37 -10.98 9.08
C ALA A 86 5.41 -9.45 9.25
N THR A 87 5.36 -8.96 10.49
CA THR A 87 5.46 -7.52 10.78
C THR A 87 6.84 -6.96 10.43
N LEU A 88 7.92 -7.69 10.73
CA LEU A 88 9.28 -7.28 10.37
C LEU A 88 9.48 -7.22 8.85
N LEU A 89 9.01 -8.24 8.12
CA LEU A 89 9.06 -8.25 6.65
C LEU A 89 8.24 -7.10 6.05
N PHE A 90 7.12 -6.77 6.65
CA PHE A 90 6.29 -5.64 6.23
C PHE A 90 7.03 -4.30 6.37
N TYR A 91 7.74 -4.06 7.48
CA TYR A 91 8.55 -2.86 7.65
C TYR A 91 9.81 -2.87 6.77
N LEU A 92 10.43 -4.03 6.55
CA LEU A 92 11.51 -4.17 5.59
C LEU A 92 11.04 -3.78 4.18
N TYR A 93 9.88 -4.26 3.76
CA TYR A 93 9.24 -3.85 2.51
C TYR A 93 9.00 -2.34 2.45
N ALA A 94 8.53 -1.73 3.54
CA ALA A 94 8.33 -0.27 3.62
C ALA A 94 9.64 0.52 3.42
N VAL A 95 10.76 0.02 3.97
CA VAL A 95 12.08 0.63 3.76
C VAL A 95 12.55 0.46 2.31
N LEU A 96 12.44 -0.73 1.73
CA LEU A 96 12.80 -0.97 0.32
C LEU A 96 12.02 -0.06 -0.63
N ASN A 97 10.70 0.04 -0.44
CA ASN A 97 9.86 0.99 -1.18
C ASN A 97 10.35 2.43 -1.02
N GLY A 98 10.73 2.83 0.18
CA GLY A 98 11.28 4.16 0.43
C GLY A 98 12.56 4.42 -0.37
N VAL A 99 13.44 3.44 -0.47
CA VAL A 99 14.66 3.54 -1.29
C VAL A 99 14.31 3.66 -2.78
N VAL A 100 13.40 2.85 -3.30
CA VAL A 100 12.97 2.93 -4.71
C VAL A 100 12.24 4.25 -4.98
N PHE A 101 11.37 4.69 -4.10
CA PHE A 101 10.64 5.96 -4.24
C PHE A 101 11.52 7.20 -4.14
N SER A 102 12.73 7.10 -3.58
CA SER A 102 13.69 8.21 -3.61
C SER A 102 14.01 8.67 -5.03
N SER A 103 13.93 7.78 -6.02
CA SER A 103 14.13 8.11 -7.43
C SER A 103 13.08 9.10 -7.95
N ILE A 104 11.87 9.08 -7.42
CA ILE A 104 10.78 9.99 -7.81
C ILE A 104 11.15 11.44 -7.45
N PHE A 105 11.77 11.66 -6.29
CA PHE A 105 12.19 12.98 -5.85
C PHE A 105 13.33 13.60 -6.68
N VAL A 106 14.01 12.77 -7.47
CA VAL A 106 15.08 13.23 -8.38
C VAL A 106 14.54 13.56 -9.77
N VAL A 107 13.55 12.76 -10.21
CA VAL A 107 12.98 12.86 -11.56
C VAL A 107 11.86 13.90 -11.62
N TYR A 108 11.08 14.02 -10.54
CA TYR A 108 9.90 14.88 -10.49
C TYR A 108 10.09 16.03 -9.51
N ASP A 109 9.58 17.19 -9.87
CA ASP A 109 9.50 18.33 -8.98
C ASP A 109 8.62 18.08 -7.76
N LEU A 110 9.06 18.55 -6.59
CA LEU A 110 8.33 18.39 -5.32
C LEU A 110 6.90 18.93 -5.38
N GLY A 111 6.68 20.02 -6.14
CA GLY A 111 5.35 20.59 -6.36
C GLY A 111 4.42 19.61 -7.06
N SER A 112 4.90 18.93 -8.10
CA SER A 112 4.13 17.91 -8.84
C SER A 112 3.80 16.70 -7.98
N ILE A 113 4.74 16.27 -7.15
CA ILE A 113 4.52 15.16 -6.19
C ILE A 113 3.45 15.56 -5.18
N ALA A 114 3.57 16.73 -4.57
CA ALA A 114 2.61 17.22 -3.60
C ALA A 114 1.21 17.36 -4.21
N TYR A 115 1.12 17.94 -5.41
CA TYR A 115 -0.14 18.11 -6.13
C TYR A 115 -0.85 16.76 -6.39
N THR A 116 -0.10 15.79 -6.90
CA THR A 116 -0.62 14.42 -7.14
C THR A 116 -1.08 13.77 -5.83
N PHE A 117 -0.32 13.96 -4.76
CA PHE A 117 -0.67 13.45 -3.42
C PHE A 117 -1.99 14.06 -2.92
N PHE A 118 -2.18 15.36 -3.02
CA PHE A 118 -3.40 16.04 -2.58
C PHE A 118 -4.62 15.60 -3.40
N ILE A 119 -4.49 15.46 -4.73
CA ILE A 119 -5.59 14.96 -5.57
C ILE A 119 -5.97 13.54 -5.15
N THR A 120 -4.97 12.66 -5.01
CA THR A 120 -5.19 11.25 -4.62
C THR A 120 -5.82 11.16 -3.23
N ALA A 121 -5.32 11.92 -2.27
CA ALA A 121 -5.89 11.99 -0.92
C ALA A 121 -7.33 12.54 -0.93
N GLY A 122 -7.61 13.54 -1.76
CA GLY A 122 -8.96 14.08 -1.94
C GLY A 122 -9.94 13.05 -2.51
N VAL A 123 -9.53 12.33 -3.57
CA VAL A 123 -10.34 11.24 -4.16
C VAL A 123 -10.56 10.13 -3.12
N PHE A 124 -9.50 9.71 -2.42
CA PHE A 124 -9.63 8.69 -1.37
C PHE A 124 -10.54 9.13 -0.24
N GLY A 125 -10.41 10.36 0.23
CA GLY A 125 -11.27 10.95 1.25
C GLY A 125 -12.74 10.98 0.83
N ALA A 126 -13.02 11.47 -0.38
CA ALA A 126 -14.38 11.51 -0.93
C ALA A 126 -14.99 10.10 -1.05
N MET A 127 -14.23 9.13 -1.55
CA MET A 127 -14.68 7.74 -1.66
C MET A 127 -14.86 7.07 -0.29
N SER A 128 -14.02 7.40 0.70
CA SER A 128 -14.18 6.92 2.08
C SER A 128 -15.47 7.44 2.72
N VAL A 129 -15.76 8.73 2.57
CA VAL A 129 -17.02 9.32 3.06
C VAL A 129 -18.22 8.70 2.35
N TYR A 130 -18.15 8.56 1.03
CA TYR A 130 -19.21 7.90 0.26
C TYR A 130 -19.44 6.45 0.73
N GLY A 131 -18.37 5.67 0.96
CA GLY A 131 -18.47 4.30 1.46
C GLY A 131 -19.07 4.19 2.87
N MET A 132 -18.85 5.20 3.73
CA MET A 132 -19.44 5.24 5.07
C MET A 132 -20.94 5.60 5.06
N VAL A 133 -21.37 6.41 4.12
CA VAL A 133 -22.76 6.91 4.05
C VAL A 133 -23.66 6.02 3.19
N THR A 134 -23.09 5.35 2.19
CA THR A 134 -23.87 4.52 1.27
C THR A 134 -24.37 3.24 1.95
N LYS A 135 -25.62 2.90 1.65
CA LYS A 135 -26.24 1.62 2.03
C LYS A 135 -26.22 0.61 0.89
N ASN A 136 -25.66 0.99 -0.26
CA ASN A 136 -25.58 0.14 -1.44
C ASN A 136 -24.41 -0.85 -1.32
N ASP A 137 -24.58 -2.03 -1.89
CA ASP A 137 -23.50 -3.02 -2.01
C ASP A 137 -22.44 -2.51 -2.98
N MET A 138 -21.24 -2.24 -2.46
CA MET A 138 -20.11 -1.71 -3.20
C MET A 138 -19.28 -2.80 -3.91
N THR A 139 -19.69 -4.06 -3.83
CA THR A 139 -18.95 -5.20 -4.43
C THR A 139 -18.80 -5.03 -5.94
N LYS A 140 -19.86 -4.61 -6.63
CA LYS A 140 -19.81 -4.33 -8.08
C LYS A 140 -18.85 -3.19 -8.41
N PHE A 141 -18.85 -2.15 -7.60
CA PHE A 141 -17.91 -1.02 -7.79
C PHE A 141 -16.45 -1.46 -7.60
N GLY A 142 -16.17 -2.30 -6.61
CA GLY A 142 -14.85 -2.92 -6.44
C GLY A 142 -14.38 -3.69 -7.67
N SER A 143 -15.27 -4.45 -8.31
CA SER A 143 -14.97 -5.15 -9.57
C SER A 143 -14.59 -4.20 -10.70
N TYR A 144 -15.28 -3.07 -10.86
CA TYR A 144 -14.92 -2.06 -11.87
C TYR A 144 -13.57 -1.41 -11.59
N CYS A 145 -13.25 -1.15 -10.32
CA CYS A 145 -11.92 -0.64 -9.92
C CYS A 145 -10.81 -1.62 -10.27
N ILE A 146 -11.03 -2.93 -10.05
CA ILE A 146 -10.08 -3.98 -10.43
C ILE A 146 -9.89 -4.03 -11.96
N MET A 147 -10.97 -3.95 -12.75
CA MET A 147 -10.87 -3.88 -14.19
C MET A 147 -10.08 -2.64 -14.65
N GLY A 148 -10.34 -1.48 -14.06
CA GLY A 148 -9.59 -0.26 -14.33
C GLY A 148 -8.10 -0.41 -14.00
N LEU A 149 -7.76 -1.05 -12.88
CA LEU A 149 -6.39 -1.34 -12.50
C LEU A 149 -5.68 -2.23 -13.53
N PHE A 150 -6.32 -3.32 -13.96
CA PHE A 150 -5.76 -4.17 -15.02
C PHE A 150 -5.57 -3.41 -16.33
N GLY A 151 -6.53 -2.58 -16.73
CA GLY A 151 -6.41 -1.72 -17.90
C GLY A 151 -5.19 -0.79 -17.82
N LEU A 152 -4.96 -0.20 -16.65
CA LEU A 152 -3.82 0.69 -16.40
C LEU A 152 -2.49 -0.07 -16.43
N ILE A 153 -2.43 -1.29 -15.87
CA ILE A 153 -1.24 -2.16 -15.92
C ILE A 153 -0.92 -2.51 -17.39
N ILE A 154 -1.91 -2.93 -18.16
CA ILE A 154 -1.73 -3.29 -19.57
C ILE A 154 -1.24 -2.07 -20.36
N ALA A 155 -1.88 -0.90 -20.18
CA ALA A 155 -1.46 0.32 -20.83
C ALA A 155 -0.02 0.72 -20.47
N SER A 156 0.38 0.55 -19.22
CA SER A 156 1.75 0.81 -18.74
C SER A 156 2.75 -0.14 -19.40
N VAL A 157 2.43 -1.43 -19.48
CA VAL A 157 3.28 -2.42 -20.15
C VAL A 157 3.42 -2.09 -21.64
N VAL A 158 2.35 -1.77 -22.33
CA VAL A 158 2.39 -1.37 -23.75
C VAL A 158 3.26 -0.12 -23.94
N ASN A 159 3.14 0.86 -23.04
CA ASN A 159 3.93 2.11 -23.11
C ASN A 159 5.45 1.88 -22.96
N ILE A 160 5.88 0.77 -22.33
CA ILE A 160 7.31 0.40 -22.24
C ILE A 160 7.87 -0.01 -23.61
N PHE A 161 7.01 -0.54 -24.51
CA PHE A 161 7.42 -1.06 -25.82
C PHE A 161 7.16 -0.09 -26.98
N VAL A 162 6.45 1.00 -26.73
CA VAL A 162 6.14 2.06 -27.71
C VAL A 162 6.97 3.31 -27.41
#